data_73137f019cc784905fb72869eb2327e9
#
_entry.id   73137f019cc784905fb72869eb2327e9
#
_cell.length_a   1.000
_cell.length_b   1.000
_cell.length_c   1.000
_cell.angle_alpha   90.00
_cell.angle_beta   90.00
_cell.angle_gamma   90.00
#
_symmetry.space_group_name_H-M   'P 1'
#
loop_
_entity.id
_entity.type
_entity.pdbx_description
1 polymer ?
#
loop_
_entity_poly.entity_id
_entity_poly.type
_entity_poly.pdbx_seq_one_letter_code
_entity_poly.pdbx_strand_id
1 'polypeptide(L)'
;LFCVIPDSDKSYNFIIGMLYTQIFQELYYQADFNCGGRLPIHVTFMLDEFANVALPDDFCSLLSTMRSREISSIIIIQNFAQLKALFKDTWETIPGNCDTFIYLGGNEQSTHKYVSELLGKGTIDKKSSGETKGRQGSSSRNYDVLGRELFTPDEVRKLDNKKCIIFIRGFDPIMDN
;
A
#
# COMPACT_ATOMS: atom_id res chain seq x y z
N LEU A 1 19.38 -14.94 -5.43
CA LEU A 1 18.63 -15.86 -6.28
C LEU A 1 17.67 -15.03 -7.13
N PHE A 2 17.64 -15.28 -8.44
CA PHE A 2 16.67 -14.68 -9.37
C PHE A 2 15.80 -15.81 -9.94
N CYS A 3 14.48 -15.64 -9.83
CA CYS A 3 13.49 -16.54 -10.41
C CYS A 3 12.77 -15.79 -11.52
N VAL A 4 12.99 -16.21 -12.77
CA VAL A 4 12.31 -15.63 -13.94
C VAL A 4 11.19 -16.58 -14.36
N ILE A 5 9.97 -16.06 -14.40
CA ILE A 5 8.75 -16.79 -14.74
C ILE A 5 8.23 -16.24 -16.05
N PRO A 6 7.97 -17.07 -17.09
CA PRO A 6 7.38 -16.58 -18.32
C PRO A 6 5.90 -16.22 -18.12
N ASP A 7 5.50 -15.03 -18.52
CA ASP A 7 4.10 -14.57 -18.42
C ASP A 7 3.14 -15.34 -19.31
N SER A 8 3.67 -15.90 -20.40
CA SER A 8 2.89 -16.61 -21.41
C SER A 8 2.49 -18.04 -21.02
N ASP A 9 3.18 -18.66 -20.05
CA ASP A 9 2.93 -20.04 -19.65
C ASP A 9 2.90 -20.19 -18.13
N LYS A 10 1.71 -20.36 -17.59
CA LYS A 10 1.48 -20.57 -16.15
C LYS A 10 1.63 -22.04 -15.71
N SER A 11 1.93 -22.96 -16.62
CA SER A 11 2.01 -24.40 -16.32
C SER A 11 3.05 -24.74 -15.26
N TYR A 12 4.09 -23.91 -15.14
CA TYR A 12 5.18 -24.12 -14.18
C TYR A 12 5.06 -23.28 -12.90
N ASN A 13 3.99 -22.51 -12.72
CA ASN A 13 3.81 -21.66 -11.52
C ASN A 13 3.80 -22.49 -10.23
N PHE A 14 3.35 -23.73 -10.26
CA PHE A 14 3.37 -24.62 -9.10
C PHE A 14 4.80 -24.91 -8.60
N ILE A 15 5.80 -24.98 -9.50
CA ILE A 15 7.21 -25.18 -9.13
C ILE A 15 7.70 -23.97 -8.33
N ILE A 16 7.34 -22.78 -8.78
CA ILE A 16 7.69 -21.52 -8.08
C ILE A 16 6.98 -21.45 -6.73
N GLY A 17 5.71 -21.84 -6.68
CA GLY A 17 4.96 -21.92 -5.40
C GLY A 17 5.62 -22.89 -4.41
N MET A 18 6.06 -24.06 -4.88
CA MET A 18 6.81 -25.01 -4.06
C MET A 18 8.15 -24.42 -3.61
N LEU A 19 8.88 -23.74 -4.49
CA LEU A 19 10.15 -23.10 -4.15
C LEU A 19 9.96 -22.05 -3.05
N TYR A 20 8.99 -21.13 -3.19
CA TYR A 20 8.71 -20.14 -2.16
C TYR A 20 8.30 -20.79 -0.85
N THR A 21 7.43 -21.79 -0.89
CA THR A 21 7.01 -22.51 0.32
C THR A 21 8.21 -23.12 1.05
N GLN A 22 9.10 -23.80 0.32
CA GLN A 22 10.29 -24.41 0.91
C GLN A 22 11.29 -23.37 1.43
N ILE A 23 11.51 -22.26 0.71
CA ILE A 23 12.41 -21.19 1.16
C ILE A 23 11.87 -20.55 2.45
N PHE A 24 10.57 -20.24 2.51
CA PHE A 24 9.98 -19.67 3.73
C PHE A 24 10.08 -20.67 4.89
N GLN A 25 9.71 -21.91 4.69
CA GLN A 25 9.80 -22.95 5.72
C GLN A 25 11.23 -23.11 6.24
N GLU A 26 12.21 -23.15 5.36
CA GLU A 26 13.62 -23.29 5.74
C GLU A 26 14.13 -22.07 6.49
N LEU A 27 13.84 -20.86 6.02
CA LEU A 27 14.26 -19.62 6.70
C LEU A 27 13.64 -19.49 8.10
N TYR A 28 12.37 -19.84 8.24
CA TYR A 28 11.69 -19.85 9.54
C TYR A 28 12.28 -20.91 10.44
N TYR A 29 12.51 -22.10 9.93
CA TYR A 29 13.16 -23.19 10.69
C TYR A 29 14.57 -22.77 11.15
N GLN A 30 15.38 -22.19 10.28
CA GLN A 30 16.71 -21.71 10.65
C GLN A 30 16.64 -20.60 11.70
N ALA A 31 15.75 -19.63 11.55
CA ALA A 31 15.57 -18.58 12.53
C ALA A 31 15.16 -19.14 13.89
N ASP A 32 14.12 -19.98 13.94
CA ASP A 32 13.49 -20.39 15.18
C ASP A 32 14.30 -21.45 15.95
N PHE A 33 14.96 -22.37 15.26
CA PHE A 33 15.64 -23.51 15.89
C PHE A 33 17.16 -23.42 15.92
N ASN A 34 17.77 -22.77 14.92
CA ASN A 34 19.22 -22.77 14.77
C ASN A 34 19.87 -21.43 15.10
N CYS A 35 19.10 -20.31 15.01
CA CYS A 35 19.63 -18.96 15.18
C CYS A 35 18.99 -18.18 16.36
N GLY A 36 18.32 -18.86 17.29
CA GLY A 36 17.77 -18.22 18.50
C GLY A 36 16.60 -17.27 18.23
N GLY A 37 15.80 -17.52 17.20
CA GLY A 37 14.61 -16.78 16.83
C GLY A 37 14.82 -15.70 15.75
N ARG A 38 16.06 -15.50 15.30
CA ARG A 38 16.40 -14.43 14.34
C ARG A 38 17.57 -14.83 13.43
N LEU A 39 17.42 -14.62 12.13
CA LEU A 39 18.50 -14.91 11.19
C LEU A 39 19.70 -13.96 11.41
N PRO A 40 20.95 -14.44 11.24
CA PRO A 40 22.14 -13.62 11.39
C PRO A 40 22.34 -12.63 10.22
N ILE A 41 21.70 -12.87 9.10
CA ILE A 41 21.73 -12.05 7.90
C ILE A 41 20.31 -11.75 7.48
N HIS A 42 20.03 -10.46 7.20
CA HIS A 42 18.74 -10.04 6.71
C HIS A 42 18.42 -10.60 5.32
N VAL A 43 17.22 -11.16 5.14
CA VAL A 43 16.75 -11.70 3.87
C VAL A 43 15.60 -10.87 3.35
N THR A 44 15.75 -10.30 2.16
CA THR A 44 14.69 -9.52 1.49
C THR A 44 14.15 -10.28 0.29
N PHE A 45 12.84 -10.48 0.24
CA PHE A 45 12.12 -10.97 -0.92
C PHE A 45 11.65 -9.76 -1.74
N MET A 46 12.05 -9.71 -3.02
CA MET A 46 11.51 -8.75 -3.99
C MET A 46 10.53 -9.50 -4.88
N LEU A 47 9.25 -9.22 -4.68
CA LEU A 47 8.12 -9.90 -5.34
C LEU A 47 7.54 -8.95 -6.40
N ASP A 48 8.21 -8.91 -7.54
CA ASP A 48 7.75 -8.17 -8.71
C ASP A 48 6.55 -8.89 -9.34
N GLU A 49 5.58 -8.14 -9.81
CA GLU A 49 4.28 -8.66 -10.29
C GLU A 49 3.64 -9.65 -9.32
N PHE A 50 3.60 -9.28 -8.05
CA PHE A 50 3.14 -10.10 -6.93
C PHE A 50 1.87 -10.91 -7.23
N ALA A 51 0.94 -10.34 -7.98
CA ALA A 51 -0.31 -11.01 -8.32
C ALA A 51 -0.15 -12.24 -9.24
N ASN A 52 0.97 -12.34 -9.94
CA ASN A 52 1.29 -13.47 -10.83
C ASN A 52 2.17 -14.50 -10.16
N VAL A 53 2.69 -14.23 -8.97
CA VAL A 53 3.56 -15.14 -8.22
C VAL A 53 2.69 -16.15 -7.46
N ALA A 54 3.01 -17.44 -7.61
CA ALA A 54 2.41 -18.48 -6.79
C ALA A 54 3.05 -18.45 -5.39
N LEU A 55 2.32 -17.94 -4.42
CA LEU A 55 2.76 -17.85 -3.03
C LEU A 55 2.14 -18.94 -2.16
N PRO A 56 2.73 -19.24 -0.98
CA PRO A 56 2.08 -20.09 0.01
C PRO A 56 0.71 -19.56 0.42
N ASP A 57 -0.26 -20.45 0.67
CA ASP A 57 -1.62 -20.07 1.08
C ASP A 57 -1.65 -19.25 2.38
N ASP A 58 -0.66 -19.44 3.25
CA ASP A 58 -0.49 -18.75 4.53
C ASP A 58 0.39 -17.50 4.45
N PHE A 59 0.67 -16.96 3.25
CA PHE A 59 1.57 -15.81 3.05
C PHE A 59 1.22 -14.61 3.91
N CYS A 60 -0.07 -14.29 4.12
CA CYS A 60 -0.48 -13.20 5.01
C CYS A 60 0.00 -13.42 6.46
N SER A 61 -0.04 -14.66 6.94
CA SER A 61 0.46 -15.03 8.27
C SER A 61 1.98 -14.92 8.33
N LEU A 62 2.68 -15.41 7.31
CA LEU A 62 4.14 -15.28 7.19
C LEU A 62 4.54 -13.80 7.20
N LEU A 63 3.91 -12.96 6.39
CA LEU A 63 4.20 -11.53 6.28
C LEU A 63 4.12 -10.83 7.66
N SER A 64 3.15 -11.19 8.50
CA SER A 64 2.96 -10.59 9.82
C SER A 64 4.09 -10.92 10.81
N THR A 65 4.82 -12.01 10.59
CA THR A 65 5.86 -12.53 11.50
C THR A 65 7.29 -12.44 10.94
N MET A 66 7.46 -12.06 9.68
CA MET A 66 8.77 -11.95 9.00
C MET A 66 9.75 -11.04 9.73
N ARG A 67 9.28 -9.89 10.20
CA ARG A 67 10.13 -8.86 10.81
C ARG A 67 10.93 -9.37 12.01
N SER A 68 10.33 -10.18 12.87
CA SER A 68 11.01 -10.73 14.05
C SER A 68 12.17 -11.65 13.69
N ARG A 69 12.15 -12.23 12.49
CA ARG A 69 13.12 -13.21 11.98
C ARG A 69 14.16 -12.64 11.04
N GLU A 70 14.28 -11.32 10.90
CA GLU A 70 15.16 -10.66 9.91
C GLU A 70 14.76 -10.98 8.46
N ILE A 71 13.47 -11.12 8.19
CA ILE A 71 12.93 -11.29 6.85
C ILE A 71 12.08 -10.09 6.49
N SER A 72 12.19 -9.61 5.27
CA SER A 72 11.32 -8.56 4.72
C SER A 72 10.85 -8.91 3.31
N SER A 73 9.74 -8.28 2.89
CA SER A 73 9.21 -8.40 1.54
C SER A 73 8.95 -7.04 0.93
N ILE A 74 9.41 -6.86 -0.31
CA ILE A 74 9.04 -5.75 -1.18
C ILE A 74 8.02 -6.29 -2.15
N ILE A 75 6.78 -5.79 -2.04
CA ILE A 75 5.63 -6.28 -2.80
C ILE A 75 5.28 -5.24 -3.84
N ILE A 76 5.35 -5.60 -5.12
CA ILE A 76 5.03 -4.71 -6.24
C ILE A 76 3.75 -5.22 -6.91
N ILE A 77 2.76 -4.33 -6.99
CA ILE A 77 1.46 -4.62 -7.61
C ILE A 77 1.07 -3.49 -8.55
N GLN A 78 0.27 -3.79 -9.54
CA GLN A 78 -0.25 -2.78 -10.46
C GLN A 78 -1.43 -2.00 -9.87
N ASN A 79 -2.29 -2.67 -9.08
CA ASN A 79 -3.46 -2.07 -8.44
C ASN A 79 -4.00 -2.96 -7.30
N PHE A 80 -4.85 -2.39 -6.44
CA PHE A 80 -5.46 -3.15 -5.34
C PHE A 80 -6.53 -4.16 -5.78
N ALA A 81 -7.11 -4.04 -6.96
CA ALA A 81 -8.03 -5.04 -7.47
C ALA A 81 -7.36 -6.42 -7.59
N GLN A 82 -6.06 -6.46 -7.90
CA GLN A 82 -5.29 -7.70 -7.91
C GLN A 82 -5.19 -8.34 -6.52
N LEU A 83 -4.91 -7.56 -5.47
CA LEU A 83 -4.89 -8.09 -4.09
C LEU A 83 -6.27 -8.58 -3.65
N LYS A 84 -7.33 -7.83 -3.97
CA LYS A 84 -8.70 -8.22 -3.65
C LYS A 84 -9.11 -9.52 -4.34
N ALA A 85 -8.67 -9.73 -5.58
CA ALA A 85 -8.92 -10.98 -6.30
C ALA A 85 -8.21 -12.18 -5.66
N LEU A 86 -6.97 -12.00 -5.17
CA LEU A 86 -6.17 -13.06 -4.56
C LEU A 86 -6.58 -13.36 -3.12
N PHE A 87 -6.74 -12.34 -2.29
CA PHE A 87 -6.90 -12.48 -0.84
C PHE A 87 -8.32 -12.19 -0.34
N LYS A 88 -9.26 -11.83 -1.24
CA LYS A 88 -10.66 -11.56 -0.90
C LYS A 88 -10.78 -10.63 0.33
N ASP A 89 -11.39 -11.12 1.40
CA ASP A 89 -11.66 -10.34 2.62
C ASP A 89 -10.39 -10.04 3.44
N THR A 90 -9.27 -10.74 3.18
CA THR A 90 -8.01 -10.55 3.92
C THR A 90 -6.99 -9.68 3.21
N TRP A 91 -7.34 -9.09 2.06
CA TRP A 91 -6.40 -8.30 1.25
C TRP A 91 -5.76 -7.12 1.99
N GLU A 92 -6.49 -6.49 2.91
CA GLU A 92 -5.98 -5.36 3.72
C GLU A 92 -4.85 -5.76 4.66
N THR A 93 -4.71 -7.06 4.95
CA THR A 93 -3.61 -7.59 5.75
C THR A 93 -2.26 -7.33 5.06
N ILE A 94 -2.21 -7.32 3.72
CA ILE A 94 -0.96 -7.09 2.99
C ILE A 94 -0.45 -5.65 3.23
N PRO A 95 -1.15 -4.58 2.83
CA PRO A 95 -0.69 -3.22 3.09
C PRO A 95 -0.61 -2.91 4.60
N GLY A 96 -1.48 -3.52 5.43
CA GLY A 96 -1.47 -3.35 6.88
C GLY A 96 -0.20 -3.86 7.57
N ASN A 97 0.49 -4.85 7.00
CA ASN A 97 1.76 -5.37 7.50
C ASN A 97 2.99 -4.69 6.86
N CYS A 98 2.80 -3.79 5.90
CA CYS A 98 3.87 -3.02 5.30
C CYS A 98 4.08 -1.71 6.09
N ASP A 99 5.30 -1.43 6.53
CA ASP A 99 5.64 -0.18 7.21
C ASP A 99 5.73 1.00 6.24
N THR A 100 6.00 0.72 4.97
CA THR A 100 6.09 1.71 3.89
C THR A 100 5.18 1.32 2.75
N PHE A 101 4.40 2.27 2.26
CA PHE A 101 3.60 2.14 1.05
C PHE A 101 3.95 3.27 0.09
N ILE A 102 4.27 2.93 -1.16
CA ILE A 102 4.65 3.90 -2.21
C ILE A 102 3.61 3.82 -3.33
N TYR A 103 2.97 4.94 -3.63
CA TYR A 103 2.04 5.08 -4.74
C TYR A 103 2.72 5.81 -5.90
N LEU A 104 2.83 5.14 -7.03
CA LEU A 104 3.51 5.64 -8.25
C LEU A 104 2.53 6.12 -9.33
N GLY A 105 1.23 6.17 -9.02
CA GLY A 105 0.19 6.45 -9.99
C GLY A 105 -0.54 5.17 -10.46
N GLY A 106 -1.58 5.35 -11.26
CA GLY A 106 -2.39 4.26 -11.80
C GLY A 106 -3.75 4.75 -12.27
N ASN A 107 -4.57 3.85 -12.86
CA ASN A 107 -5.89 4.18 -13.40
C ASN A 107 -7.05 3.40 -12.73
N GLU A 108 -6.78 2.72 -11.62
CA GLU A 108 -7.77 1.87 -10.96
C GLU A 108 -8.44 2.60 -9.78
N GLN A 109 -9.76 2.68 -9.81
CA GLN A 109 -10.58 3.52 -8.91
C GLN A 109 -10.45 3.14 -7.44
N SER A 110 -10.39 1.84 -7.10
CA SER A 110 -10.31 1.43 -5.69
C SER A 110 -8.96 1.78 -5.08
N THR A 111 -7.89 1.81 -5.88
CA THR A 111 -6.58 2.28 -5.47
C THR A 111 -6.58 3.78 -5.20
N HIS A 112 -7.20 4.59 -6.09
CA HIS A 112 -7.31 6.05 -5.88
C HIS A 112 -8.07 6.38 -4.59
N LYS A 113 -9.17 5.66 -4.34
CA LYS A 113 -9.97 5.84 -3.13
C LYS A 113 -9.16 5.49 -1.88
N TYR A 114 -8.46 4.37 -1.90
CA TYR A 114 -7.61 3.93 -0.79
C TYR A 114 -6.50 4.96 -0.48
N VAL A 115 -5.80 5.45 -1.50
CA VAL A 115 -4.75 6.48 -1.35
C VAL A 115 -5.32 7.79 -0.80
N SER A 116 -6.48 8.24 -1.30
CA SER A 116 -7.17 9.43 -0.82
C SER A 116 -7.56 9.31 0.67
N GLU A 117 -8.07 8.14 1.08
CA GLU A 117 -8.41 7.84 2.48
C GLU A 117 -7.17 7.83 3.39
N LEU A 118 -6.05 7.27 2.91
CA LEU A 118 -4.77 7.28 3.64
C LEU A 118 -4.19 8.69 3.83
N LEU A 119 -4.34 9.56 2.84
CA LEU A 119 -3.91 10.96 2.93
C LEU A 119 -4.70 11.74 3.98
N GLY A 120 -5.95 11.33 4.22
CA GLY A 120 -6.81 11.96 5.21
C GLY A 120 -7.40 13.29 4.76
N LYS A 121 -7.86 14.08 5.74
CA LYS A 121 -8.55 15.35 5.51
C LYS A 121 -7.77 16.51 6.12
N GLY A 122 -7.70 17.61 5.37
CA GLY A 122 -7.22 18.90 5.85
C GLY A 122 -8.38 19.84 6.15
N THR A 123 -8.12 20.80 7.01
CA THR A 123 -9.07 21.87 7.35
C THR A 123 -8.94 23.00 6.34
N ILE A 124 -10.07 23.40 5.74
CA ILE A 124 -10.14 24.58 4.85
C ILE A 124 -11.06 25.61 5.48
N ASP A 125 -10.56 26.84 5.61
CA ASP A 125 -11.36 27.99 6.02
C ASP A 125 -12.21 28.46 4.83
N LYS A 126 -13.52 28.27 4.92
CA LYS A 126 -14.47 28.80 3.94
C LYS A 126 -14.97 30.15 4.42
N LYS A 127 -14.56 31.24 3.77
CA LYS A 127 -15.12 32.55 3.95
C LYS A 127 -16.33 32.72 3.05
N SER A 128 -17.54 32.78 3.62
CA SER A 128 -18.73 33.21 2.90
C SER A 128 -19.10 34.63 3.33
N SER A 129 -19.12 35.56 2.36
CA SER A 129 -19.63 36.92 2.56
C SER A 129 -21.00 37.04 1.93
N GLY A 130 -22.02 37.32 2.74
CA GLY A 130 -23.36 37.70 2.28
C GLY A 130 -23.53 39.18 2.38
N GLU A 131 -23.71 39.89 1.26
CA GLU A 131 -24.08 41.31 1.21
C GLU A 131 -25.54 41.43 0.80
N THR A 132 -26.39 41.92 1.70
CA THR A 132 -27.77 42.26 1.35
C THR A 132 -27.84 43.76 1.07
N LYS A 133 -28.04 44.12 -0.20
CA LYS A 133 -28.30 45.51 -0.63
C LYS A 133 -29.74 45.88 -0.33
N GLY A 134 -29.96 46.57 0.80
CA GLY A 134 -31.24 47.13 1.20
C GLY A 134 -31.00 48.33 2.09
N ARG A 135 -32.06 49.17 2.33
CA ARG A 135 -31.99 50.43 3.06
C ARG A 135 -31.52 50.32 4.53
N GLN A 136 -31.34 49.06 5.02
CA GLN A 136 -30.61 48.69 6.24
C GLN A 136 -29.70 47.51 5.91
N GLY A 137 -28.58 47.81 5.28
CA GLY A 137 -27.60 46.82 4.90
C GLY A 137 -26.96 46.16 6.13
N SER A 138 -27.05 44.81 6.20
CA SER A 138 -26.33 44.01 7.18
C SER A 138 -25.28 43.18 6.43
N SER A 139 -24.04 43.26 6.88
CA SER A 139 -22.93 42.44 6.42
C SER A 139 -22.67 41.37 7.46
N SER A 140 -22.90 40.10 7.11
CA SER A 140 -22.50 38.97 7.95
C SER A 140 -21.30 38.26 7.29
N ARG A 141 -20.24 38.06 8.05
CA ARG A 141 -19.10 37.20 7.68
C ARG A 141 -19.19 35.95 8.49
N ASN A 142 -19.51 34.85 7.83
CA ASN A 142 -19.47 33.53 8.45
C ASN A 142 -18.12 32.85 8.09
N TYR A 143 -17.44 32.39 9.10
CA TYR A 143 -16.26 31.53 8.96
C TYR A 143 -16.70 30.11 9.25
N ASP A 144 -16.82 29.30 8.19
CA ASP A 144 -17.09 27.89 8.30
C ASP A 144 -15.79 27.11 8.09
N VAL A 145 -15.49 26.23 9.03
CA VAL A 145 -14.36 25.31 8.93
C VAL A 145 -14.86 24.03 8.26
N LEU A 146 -14.40 23.76 7.05
CA LEU A 146 -14.79 22.57 6.30
C LEU A 146 -13.61 21.59 6.22
N GLY A 147 -13.83 20.34 6.64
CA GLY A 147 -12.88 19.25 6.38
C GLY A 147 -12.93 18.85 4.90
N ARG A 148 -11.83 19.01 4.18
CA ARG A 148 -11.68 18.51 2.80
C ARG A 148 -10.63 17.41 2.76
N GLU A 149 -10.82 16.39 1.92
CA GLU A 149 -9.76 15.44 1.60
C GLU A 149 -8.54 16.18 1.08
N LEU A 150 -7.33 15.85 1.58
CA LEU A 150 -6.09 16.47 1.13
C LEU A 150 -5.90 16.29 -0.37
N PHE A 151 -6.19 15.07 -0.86
CA PHE A 151 -6.33 14.74 -2.27
C PHE A 151 -7.61 13.93 -2.45
N THR A 152 -8.52 14.41 -3.27
CA THR A 152 -9.68 13.61 -3.68
C THR A 152 -9.23 12.47 -4.59
N PRO A 153 -10.01 11.38 -4.74
CA PRO A 153 -9.68 10.28 -5.65
C PRO A 153 -9.40 10.75 -7.09
N ASP A 154 -10.09 11.80 -7.55
CA ASP A 154 -9.85 12.41 -8.85
C ASP A 154 -8.51 13.15 -8.96
N GLU A 155 -8.07 13.77 -7.87
CA GLU A 155 -6.76 14.43 -7.80
C GLU A 155 -5.64 13.39 -7.71
N VAL A 156 -5.84 12.30 -6.95
CA VAL A 156 -4.93 11.14 -6.91
C VAL A 156 -4.75 10.53 -8.30
N ARG A 157 -5.85 10.36 -9.05
CA ARG A 157 -5.80 9.85 -10.43
C ARG A 157 -4.98 10.73 -11.39
N LYS A 158 -4.94 12.04 -11.12
CA LYS A 158 -4.23 13.04 -11.93
C LYS A 158 -2.81 13.32 -11.44
N LEU A 159 -2.28 12.49 -10.53
CA LEU A 159 -0.90 12.62 -10.07
C LEU A 159 0.05 12.62 -11.27
N ASP A 160 0.98 13.56 -11.30
CA ASP A 160 2.02 13.63 -12.33
C ASP A 160 2.86 12.34 -12.30
N ASN A 161 3.11 11.75 -13.49
CA ASN A 161 3.89 10.51 -13.62
C ASN A 161 5.36 10.63 -13.13
N LYS A 162 5.83 11.84 -12.88
CA LYS A 162 7.15 12.10 -12.29
C LYS A 162 7.12 12.14 -10.76
N LYS A 163 5.93 12.01 -10.16
CA LYS A 163 5.74 12.12 -8.72
C LYS A 163 5.29 10.81 -8.12
N CYS A 164 5.66 10.61 -6.87
CA CYS A 164 5.16 9.52 -6.05
C CYS A 164 4.65 10.04 -4.71
N ILE A 165 3.78 9.27 -4.07
CA ILE A 165 3.34 9.53 -2.70
C ILE A 165 3.86 8.40 -1.83
N ILE A 166 4.58 8.76 -0.77
CA ILE A 166 5.22 7.81 0.15
C ILE A 166 4.54 7.92 1.50
N PHE A 167 4.05 6.80 1.99
CA PHE A 167 3.50 6.65 3.32
C PHE A 167 4.45 5.81 4.17
N ILE A 168 4.88 6.35 5.30
CA ILE A 168 5.72 5.63 6.27
C ILE A 168 4.97 5.65 7.60
N ARG A 169 4.87 4.50 8.25
CA ARG A 169 4.17 4.38 9.52
C ARG A 169 4.75 5.36 10.56
N GLY A 170 3.88 6.21 11.12
CA GLY A 170 4.26 7.20 12.13
C GLY A 170 4.79 8.52 11.58
N PHE A 171 4.78 8.71 10.27
CA PHE A 171 5.17 9.96 9.60
C PHE A 171 4.03 10.49 8.73
N ASP A 172 4.06 11.81 8.52
CA ASP A 172 3.17 12.43 7.54
C ASP A 172 3.50 11.95 6.12
N PRO A 173 2.50 11.85 5.22
CA PRO A 173 2.73 11.48 3.83
C PRO A 173 3.70 12.44 3.14
N ILE A 174 4.60 11.90 2.32
CA ILE A 174 5.62 12.66 1.59
C ILE A 174 5.30 12.55 0.10
N MET A 175 5.36 13.67 -0.62
CA MET A 175 5.33 13.70 -2.08
C MET A 175 6.75 13.96 -2.60
N ASP A 176 7.23 13.11 -3.49
CA ASP A 176 8.57 13.19 -4.08
C ASP A 176 8.51 13.04 -5.61
N ASN A 177 9.64 13.33 -6.30
CA ASN A 177 9.79 13.29 -7.75
C ASN A 177 10.61 12.08 -8.20
#